data_0f3d598b878dee209ecd4a9a48b753aa
#
_entry.id   0f3d598b878dee209ecd4a9a48b753aa
#
_cell.length_a   1.000
_cell.length_b   1.000
_cell.length_c   1.000
_cell.angle_alpha   90.00
_cell.angle_beta   90.00
_cell.angle_gamma   90.00
#
_symmetry.space_group_name_H-M   'P 1'
#
loop_
_entity.id
_entity.type
_entity.pdbx_description
1 polymer ?
#
loop_
_entity_poly.entity_id
_entity_poly.type
_entity_poly.pdbx_seq_one_letter_code
_entity_poly.pdbx_strand_id
1 'polypeptide(L)'
;MNTISRRQFMAGAGILGADVLLNGCAKKEGDKEVSATEDLMREHGVLRRALFVYSEAAIRLRSNPSFVSADALEKTAKLFRAFGEEYHEKRLEEAYIFPAVKKAGGEAARYPDILAEQHQRGREITDYILAVTRGAKLNANNAKPLASALESLVRMYRPHAAREDTIVFPAWKQVLTAKQLDEISDKFEDIEREQLGKDGFESAVRQISDIEGELGLADLAQFTAHISR
;
A
#
# COMPACT_ATOMS: atom_id res chain seq x y z
N MET A 1 -19.80 -21.74 -5.82
CA MET A 1 -18.65 -21.13 -6.50
C MET A 1 -17.67 -20.75 -5.39
N ASN A 2 -16.59 -21.52 -5.23
CA ASN A 2 -15.60 -21.24 -4.20
C ASN A 2 -14.85 -19.95 -4.57
N THR A 3 -15.01 -18.92 -3.77
CA THR A 3 -14.22 -17.69 -3.86
C THR A 3 -12.81 -18.02 -3.36
N ILE A 4 -11.82 -17.97 -4.24
CA ILE A 4 -10.41 -18.11 -3.87
C ILE A 4 -10.02 -16.81 -3.18
N SER A 5 -9.66 -16.89 -1.88
CA SER A 5 -9.10 -15.78 -1.11
C SER A 5 -7.72 -15.42 -1.66
N ARG A 6 -7.32 -14.15 -1.59
CA ARG A 6 -5.97 -13.70 -1.99
C ARG A 6 -4.85 -14.41 -1.23
N ARG A 7 -5.14 -14.97 -0.07
CA ARG A 7 -4.22 -15.81 0.70
C ARG A 7 -3.88 -17.14 0.00
N GLN A 8 -4.71 -17.59 -0.95
CA GLN A 8 -4.57 -18.86 -1.68
C GLN A 8 -3.89 -18.72 -3.04
N PHE A 9 -3.56 -17.52 -3.51
CA PHE A 9 -3.15 -17.27 -4.90
C PHE A 9 -1.67 -17.58 -5.21
N MET A 10 -0.83 -17.94 -4.25
CA MET A 10 0.62 -18.14 -4.45
C MET A 10 1.04 -19.55 -4.90
N ALA A 11 0.11 -20.45 -5.26
CA ALA A 11 0.43 -21.81 -5.69
C ALA A 11 0.02 -22.09 -7.14
N GLY A 12 0.71 -21.53 -8.10
CA GLY A 12 0.41 -21.72 -9.52
C GLY A 12 1.59 -21.63 -10.47
N ALA A 13 2.69 -22.36 -10.21
CA ALA A 13 3.68 -22.67 -11.24
C ALA A 13 3.85 -24.19 -11.33
N GLY A 14 3.05 -24.84 -12.17
CA GLY A 14 3.05 -26.25 -12.39
C GLY A 14 4.26 -26.70 -13.19
N ILE A 15 4.92 -27.76 -12.71
CA ILE A 15 5.81 -28.61 -13.49
C ILE A 15 5.09 -29.93 -13.71
N LEU A 16 4.87 -30.28 -14.97
CA LEU A 16 4.40 -31.60 -15.41
C LEU A 16 5.52 -32.64 -15.21
N GLY A 17 5.23 -33.71 -14.52
CA GLY A 17 6.15 -34.84 -14.43
C GLY A 17 5.60 -36.03 -13.63
N ALA A 18 5.13 -37.05 -14.35
CA ALA A 18 5.07 -38.47 -14.09
C ALA A 18 4.53 -39.03 -12.76
N ASP A 19 3.47 -39.84 -12.88
CA ASP A 19 2.86 -40.74 -11.92
C ASP A 19 3.85 -41.72 -11.27
N VAL A 20 3.85 -41.76 -9.93
CA VAL A 20 4.15 -42.95 -9.15
C VAL A 20 3.14 -43.05 -8.02
N LEU A 21 2.28 -44.05 -8.08
CA LEU A 21 1.34 -44.44 -7.02
C LEU A 21 2.09 -44.97 -5.80
N LEU A 22 2.13 -44.20 -4.73
CA LEU A 22 2.35 -44.71 -3.39
C LEU A 22 1.32 -44.08 -2.43
N ASN A 23 0.39 -44.92 -1.99
CA ASN A 23 -0.56 -44.61 -0.92
C ASN A 23 0.19 -44.28 0.38
N GLY A 24 0.32 -43.05 0.69
CA GLY A 24 0.68 -42.53 1.99
C GLY A 24 -0.15 -41.25 2.20
N CYS A 25 -0.93 -41.18 3.27
CA CYS A 25 -1.62 -39.96 3.67
C CYS A 25 -0.58 -38.85 3.96
N ALA A 26 -0.05 -38.26 2.92
CA ALA A 26 0.60 -36.96 3.02
C ALA A 26 -0.55 -35.93 3.10
N LYS A 27 -0.77 -35.36 4.29
CA LYS A 27 -1.41 -34.06 4.40
C LYS A 27 -0.73 -33.18 3.34
N LYS A 28 -1.48 -32.73 2.33
CA LYS A 28 -1.03 -31.60 1.50
C LYS A 28 -0.62 -30.52 2.48
N GLU A 29 0.65 -30.10 2.45
CA GLU A 29 1.05 -28.83 3.04
C GLU A 29 0.13 -27.80 2.38
N GLY A 30 -0.88 -27.33 3.14
CA GLY A 30 -1.80 -26.30 2.68
C GLY A 30 -0.96 -25.08 2.33
N ASP A 31 -1.32 -24.43 1.24
CA ASP A 31 -0.79 -23.11 0.87
C ASP A 31 -0.72 -22.29 2.16
N LYS A 32 0.48 -21.83 2.50
CA LYS A 32 0.67 -21.01 3.71
C LYS A 32 -0.15 -19.74 3.52
N GLU A 33 -1.23 -19.65 4.26
CA GLU A 33 -2.11 -18.50 4.27
C GLU A 33 -1.31 -17.27 4.72
N VAL A 34 -1.36 -16.18 3.94
CA VAL A 34 -0.66 -14.93 4.25
C VAL A 34 -1.24 -14.35 5.54
N SER A 35 -0.41 -14.03 6.51
CA SER A 35 -0.88 -13.47 7.78
C SER A 35 -1.35 -12.02 7.61
N ALA A 36 -2.24 -11.53 8.49
CA ALA A 36 -2.70 -10.14 8.45
C ALA A 36 -1.56 -9.13 8.45
N THR A 37 -0.49 -9.38 9.21
CA THR A 37 0.68 -8.48 9.23
C THR A 37 1.46 -8.48 7.92
N GLU A 38 1.61 -9.64 7.27
CA GLU A 38 2.26 -9.73 5.97
C GLU A 38 1.42 -9.06 4.89
N ASP A 39 0.10 -9.18 5.00
CA ASP A 39 -0.84 -8.56 4.08
C ASP A 39 -0.81 -7.04 4.16
N LEU A 40 -0.80 -6.47 5.37
CA LEU A 40 -0.59 -5.04 5.60
C LEU A 40 0.72 -4.54 4.97
N MET A 41 1.82 -5.31 5.10
CA MET A 41 3.10 -4.96 4.47
C MET A 41 3.04 -5.02 2.93
N ARG A 42 2.25 -5.93 2.34
CA ARG A 42 1.99 -5.99 0.89
C ARG A 42 1.17 -4.78 0.42
N GLU A 43 0.20 -4.36 1.22
CA GLU A 43 -0.58 -3.14 0.99
C GLU A 43 0.33 -1.89 1.02
N HIS A 44 1.25 -1.81 1.99
CA HIS A 44 2.32 -0.82 1.98
C HIS A 44 3.17 -0.85 0.70
N GLY A 45 3.34 -2.02 0.08
CA GLY A 45 3.99 -2.14 -1.22
C GLY A 45 3.31 -1.30 -2.30
N VAL A 46 1.97 -1.31 -2.38
CA VAL A 46 1.18 -0.47 -3.30
C VAL A 46 1.35 1.02 -2.98
N LEU A 47 1.25 1.37 -1.68
CA LEU A 47 1.41 2.77 -1.24
C LEU A 47 2.81 3.31 -1.53
N ARG A 48 3.86 2.51 -1.33
CA ARG A 48 5.25 2.87 -1.68
C ARG A 48 5.42 3.13 -3.18
N ARG A 49 4.74 2.38 -4.04
CA ARG A 49 4.73 2.64 -5.49
C ARG A 49 4.05 3.97 -5.80
N ALA A 50 2.94 4.30 -5.14
CA ALA A 50 2.29 5.61 -5.28
C ALA A 50 3.21 6.75 -4.79
N LEU A 51 3.91 6.57 -3.66
CA LEU A 51 4.91 7.54 -3.19
C LEU A 51 6.08 7.69 -4.15
N PHE A 52 6.47 6.62 -4.85
CA PHE A 52 7.48 6.69 -5.91
C PHE A 52 6.99 7.54 -7.10
N VAL A 53 5.76 7.32 -7.56
CA VAL A 53 5.12 8.16 -8.59
C VAL A 53 5.14 9.63 -8.17
N TYR A 54 4.77 9.95 -6.94
CA TYR A 54 4.79 11.31 -6.41
C TYR A 54 6.20 11.91 -6.36
N SER A 55 7.20 11.11 -5.99
CA SER A 55 8.60 11.56 -5.96
C SER A 55 9.09 11.96 -7.35
N GLU A 56 8.84 11.12 -8.35
CA GLU A 56 9.23 11.38 -9.74
C GLU A 56 8.45 12.55 -10.36
N ALA A 57 7.15 12.64 -10.05
CA ALA A 57 6.33 13.75 -10.50
C ALA A 57 6.81 15.09 -9.91
N ALA A 58 7.20 15.12 -8.63
CA ALA A 58 7.72 16.35 -8.02
C ALA A 58 9.00 16.83 -8.70
N ILE A 59 9.92 15.93 -9.03
CA ILE A 59 11.14 16.25 -9.78
C ILE A 59 10.80 16.85 -11.15
N ARG A 60 9.88 16.23 -11.90
CA ARG A 60 9.44 16.68 -13.21
C ARG A 60 8.71 18.02 -13.15
N LEU A 61 7.84 18.23 -12.14
CA LEU A 61 7.13 19.50 -11.93
C LEU A 61 8.09 20.68 -11.70
N ARG A 62 9.21 20.43 -11.02
CA ARG A 62 10.23 21.46 -10.80
C ARG A 62 11.05 21.79 -12.05
N SER A 63 11.26 20.80 -12.92
CA SER A 63 12.03 20.99 -14.16
C SER A 63 11.15 21.52 -15.29
N ASN A 64 10.06 20.85 -15.60
CA ASN A 64 9.10 21.27 -16.64
C ASN A 64 7.71 20.68 -16.36
N PRO A 65 6.74 21.48 -15.89
CA PRO A 65 5.38 21.01 -15.57
C PRO A 65 4.65 20.33 -16.73
N SER A 66 4.99 20.67 -17.99
CA SER A 66 4.34 20.08 -19.17
C SER A 66 4.65 18.58 -19.36
N PHE A 67 5.67 18.07 -18.67
CA PHE A 67 6.02 16.64 -18.70
C PHE A 67 5.28 15.81 -17.67
N VAL A 68 4.40 16.41 -16.88
CA VAL A 68 3.62 15.72 -15.84
C VAL A 68 2.16 15.66 -16.27
N SER A 69 1.64 14.44 -16.34
CA SER A 69 0.21 14.19 -16.55
C SER A 69 -0.58 14.54 -15.29
N ALA A 70 -1.46 15.54 -15.36
CA ALA A 70 -2.38 15.86 -14.28
C ALA A 70 -3.35 14.70 -14.04
N ASP A 71 -3.77 14.00 -15.08
CA ASP A 71 -4.64 12.82 -14.99
C ASP A 71 -3.97 11.66 -14.25
N ALA A 72 -2.70 11.37 -14.55
CA ALA A 72 -1.95 10.34 -13.83
C ALA A 72 -1.79 10.67 -12.33
N LEU A 73 -1.53 11.94 -11.98
CA LEU A 73 -1.50 12.38 -10.59
C LEU A 73 -2.88 12.29 -9.92
N GLU A 74 -3.95 12.63 -10.62
CA GLU A 74 -5.33 12.49 -10.12
C GLU A 74 -5.66 11.02 -9.86
N LYS A 75 -5.31 10.11 -10.79
CA LYS A 75 -5.47 8.66 -10.63
C LYS A 75 -4.67 8.15 -9.42
N THR A 76 -3.42 8.60 -9.26
CA THR A 76 -2.58 8.22 -8.11
C THR A 76 -3.21 8.69 -6.80
N ALA A 77 -3.71 9.93 -6.75
CA ALA A 77 -4.35 10.47 -5.56
C ALA A 77 -5.67 9.76 -5.23
N LYS A 78 -6.47 9.39 -6.23
CA LYS A 78 -7.69 8.59 -6.04
C LYS A 78 -7.38 7.18 -5.51
N LEU A 79 -6.34 6.53 -6.04
CA LEU A 79 -5.88 5.24 -5.54
C LEU A 79 -5.39 5.37 -4.09
N PHE A 80 -4.55 6.37 -3.78
CA PHE A 80 -4.04 6.61 -2.43
C PHE A 80 -5.18 6.88 -1.45
N ARG A 81 -6.19 7.68 -1.84
CA ARG A 81 -7.39 7.93 -1.06
C ARG A 81 -8.17 6.65 -0.78
N ALA A 82 -8.55 5.92 -1.82
CA ALA A 82 -9.45 4.78 -1.67
C ALA A 82 -8.77 3.58 -0.98
N PHE A 83 -7.55 3.23 -1.42
CA PHE A 83 -6.84 2.06 -0.94
C PHE A 83 -6.02 2.36 0.32
N GLY A 84 -5.28 3.47 0.37
CA GLY A 84 -4.48 3.85 1.53
C GLY A 84 -5.36 4.41 2.65
N GLU A 85 -5.90 5.60 2.44
CA GLU A 85 -6.50 6.39 3.51
C GLU A 85 -7.85 5.85 4.02
N GLU A 86 -8.78 5.47 3.12
CA GLU A 86 -10.12 5.03 3.53
C GLU A 86 -10.18 3.55 3.89
N TYR A 87 -9.35 2.70 3.28
CA TYR A 87 -9.31 1.27 3.58
C TYR A 87 -8.19 0.94 4.58
N HIS A 88 -6.92 0.99 4.16
CA HIS A 88 -5.77 0.53 4.94
C HIS A 88 -5.64 1.27 6.29
N GLU A 89 -5.55 2.60 6.25
CA GLU A 89 -5.39 3.42 7.45
C GLU A 89 -6.65 3.41 8.33
N LYS A 90 -7.79 3.84 7.78
CA LYS A 90 -8.99 4.12 8.58
C LYS A 90 -9.72 2.85 9.03
N ARG A 91 -9.89 1.86 8.12
CA ARG A 91 -10.66 0.65 8.41
C ARG A 91 -9.84 -0.44 9.09
N LEU A 92 -8.52 -0.46 8.93
CA LEU A 92 -7.65 -1.47 9.54
C LEU A 92 -6.82 -0.89 10.68
N GLU A 93 -5.96 0.10 10.42
CA GLU A 93 -5.01 0.59 11.42
C GLU A 93 -5.67 1.38 12.53
N GLU A 94 -6.40 2.45 12.19
CA GLU A 94 -7.06 3.30 13.18
C GLU A 94 -8.17 2.55 13.93
N ALA A 95 -8.87 1.61 13.27
CA ALA A 95 -9.98 0.89 13.88
C ALA A 95 -9.55 -0.30 14.76
N TYR A 96 -8.47 -0.99 14.42
CA TYR A 96 -8.09 -2.24 15.09
C TYR A 96 -6.67 -2.25 15.65
N ILE A 97 -5.68 -1.77 14.88
CA ILE A 97 -4.26 -1.93 15.22
C ILE A 97 -3.86 -0.91 16.29
N PHE A 98 -4.07 0.37 16.02
CA PHE A 98 -3.67 1.45 16.91
C PHE A 98 -4.29 1.35 18.32
N PRO A 99 -5.62 1.09 18.46
CA PRO A 99 -6.20 0.89 19.77
C PRO A 99 -5.61 -0.29 20.54
N ALA A 100 -5.32 -1.41 19.86
CA ALA A 100 -4.74 -2.59 20.48
C ALA A 100 -3.31 -2.34 20.95
N VAL A 101 -2.46 -1.69 20.14
CA VAL A 101 -1.09 -1.34 20.48
C VAL A 101 -1.05 -0.33 21.64
N LYS A 102 -1.92 0.68 21.63
CA LYS A 102 -2.04 1.63 22.76
C LYS A 102 -2.43 0.92 24.06
N LYS A 103 -3.42 0.03 24.00
CA LYS A 103 -3.88 -0.74 25.17
C LYS A 103 -2.79 -1.69 25.72
N ALA A 104 -1.98 -2.26 24.85
CA ALA A 104 -0.89 -3.15 25.24
C ALA A 104 0.24 -2.41 25.99
N GLY A 105 0.41 -1.13 25.71
CA GLY A 105 1.48 -0.34 26.32
C GLY A 105 2.87 -0.60 25.72
N GLY A 106 3.91 -0.32 26.50
CA GLY A 106 5.29 -0.50 26.03
C GLY A 106 5.78 0.57 25.07
N GLU A 107 6.91 0.30 24.41
CA GLU A 107 7.56 1.29 23.54
C GLU A 107 6.74 1.60 22.28
N ALA A 108 6.03 0.63 21.73
CA ALA A 108 5.22 0.80 20.54
C ALA A 108 4.00 1.71 20.77
N ALA A 109 3.49 1.81 21.99
CA ALA A 109 2.29 2.59 22.33
C ALA A 109 2.44 4.11 22.11
N ARG A 110 3.64 4.61 21.89
CA ARG A 110 3.91 6.02 21.57
C ARG A 110 3.63 6.40 20.12
N TYR A 111 3.52 5.42 19.22
CA TYR A 111 3.39 5.67 17.78
C TYR A 111 1.95 5.96 17.31
N PRO A 112 0.90 5.26 17.78
CA PRO A 112 -0.45 5.38 17.23
C PRO A 112 -0.99 6.81 17.11
N ASP A 113 -0.77 7.66 18.11
CA ASP A 113 -1.27 9.05 18.06
C ASP A 113 -0.53 9.88 17.01
N ILE A 114 0.79 9.68 16.88
CA ILE A 114 1.62 10.37 15.89
C ILE A 114 1.23 9.90 14.47
N LEU A 115 1.04 8.60 14.29
CA LEU A 115 0.68 8.01 13.00
C LEU A 115 -0.72 8.46 12.57
N ALA A 116 -1.69 8.47 13.48
CA ALA A 116 -3.05 8.97 13.20
C ALA A 116 -3.05 10.47 12.83
N GLU A 117 -2.20 11.30 13.46
CA GLU A 117 -2.03 12.70 13.06
C GLU A 117 -1.43 12.79 11.64
N GLN A 118 -0.47 11.93 11.31
CA GLN A 118 0.13 11.87 9.97
C GLN A 118 -0.88 11.39 8.92
N HIS A 119 -1.76 10.44 9.24
CA HIS A 119 -2.88 10.06 8.37
C HIS A 119 -3.78 11.26 8.07
N GLN A 120 -4.18 12.01 9.11
CA GLN A 120 -5.00 13.21 8.90
C GLN A 120 -4.29 14.23 8.00
N ARG A 121 -3.00 14.45 8.20
CA ARG A 121 -2.20 15.34 7.34
C ARG A 121 -2.07 14.79 5.91
N GLY A 122 -1.94 13.47 5.76
CA GLY A 122 -1.98 12.80 4.45
C GLY A 122 -3.25 13.10 3.68
N ARG A 123 -4.41 12.93 4.34
CA ARG A 123 -5.74 13.21 3.75
C ARG A 123 -5.87 14.66 3.27
N GLU A 124 -5.38 15.63 4.05
CA GLU A 124 -5.40 17.05 3.68
C GLU A 124 -4.53 17.32 2.44
N ILE A 125 -3.36 16.68 2.36
CA ILE A 125 -2.47 16.82 1.18
C ILE A 125 -3.10 16.14 -0.05
N THR A 126 -3.71 14.97 0.12
CA THR A 126 -4.43 14.27 -0.96
C THR A 126 -5.60 15.10 -1.48
N ASP A 127 -6.38 15.75 -0.60
CA ASP A 127 -7.42 16.70 -1.00
C ASP A 127 -6.87 17.85 -1.84
N TYR A 128 -5.74 18.40 -1.44
CA TYR A 128 -5.06 19.45 -2.20
C TYR A 128 -4.61 18.94 -3.59
N ILE A 129 -4.00 17.75 -3.66
CA ILE A 129 -3.57 17.14 -4.94
C ILE A 129 -4.77 16.97 -5.86
N LEU A 130 -5.87 16.38 -5.37
CA LEU A 130 -7.11 16.19 -6.13
C LEU A 130 -7.69 17.52 -6.61
N ALA A 131 -7.70 18.56 -5.77
CA ALA A 131 -8.21 19.87 -6.13
C ALA A 131 -7.39 20.52 -7.26
N VAL A 132 -6.05 20.35 -7.25
CA VAL A 132 -5.15 20.95 -8.24
C VAL A 132 -5.14 20.17 -9.55
N THR A 133 -5.33 18.85 -9.51
CA THR A 133 -5.20 17.98 -10.70
C THR A 133 -6.50 17.77 -11.46
N ARG A 134 -7.66 17.96 -10.82
CA ARG A 134 -8.98 17.72 -11.42
C ARG A 134 -9.21 18.58 -12.66
N GLY A 135 -9.13 17.94 -13.85
CA GLY A 135 -9.40 18.58 -15.14
C GLY A 135 -8.45 19.72 -15.50
N ALA A 136 -7.34 19.86 -14.77
CA ALA A 136 -6.42 20.97 -14.89
C ALA A 136 -5.28 20.69 -15.86
N LYS A 137 -4.78 21.77 -16.48
CA LYS A 137 -3.43 21.79 -17.06
C LYS A 137 -2.48 22.30 -15.99
N LEU A 138 -1.45 21.52 -15.68
CA LEU A 138 -0.37 21.94 -14.80
C LEU A 138 0.44 23.05 -15.49
N ASN A 139 0.69 24.13 -14.75
CA ASN A 139 1.42 25.30 -15.23
C ASN A 139 2.36 25.82 -14.13
N ALA A 140 3.16 26.83 -14.44
CA ALA A 140 4.16 27.36 -13.51
C ALA A 140 3.57 27.84 -12.17
N ASN A 141 2.30 28.28 -12.13
CA ASN A 141 1.69 28.82 -10.91
C ASN A 141 1.30 27.69 -9.91
N ASN A 142 0.83 26.54 -10.42
CA ASN A 142 0.43 25.41 -9.56
C ASN A 142 1.50 24.33 -9.41
N ALA A 143 2.48 24.26 -10.31
CA ALA A 143 3.49 23.20 -10.30
C ALA A 143 4.40 23.22 -9.06
N LYS A 144 4.94 24.40 -8.67
CA LYS A 144 5.84 24.49 -7.52
C LYS A 144 5.15 24.16 -6.20
N PRO A 145 3.97 24.71 -5.89
CA PRO A 145 3.22 24.31 -4.68
C PRO A 145 2.87 22.82 -4.68
N LEU A 146 2.44 22.27 -5.83
CA LEU A 146 2.12 20.85 -5.97
C LEU A 146 3.38 19.98 -5.73
N ALA A 147 4.51 20.30 -6.35
CA ALA A 147 5.77 19.58 -6.11
C ALA A 147 6.13 19.56 -4.61
N SER A 148 6.00 20.70 -3.93
CA SER A 148 6.29 20.79 -2.49
C SER A 148 5.32 19.95 -1.64
N ALA A 149 4.04 19.87 -2.01
CA ALA A 149 3.05 19.03 -1.35
C ALA A 149 3.39 17.55 -1.52
N LEU A 150 3.72 17.10 -2.75
CA LEU A 150 4.13 15.74 -3.05
C LEU A 150 5.40 15.34 -2.28
N GLU A 151 6.42 16.21 -2.27
CA GLU A 151 7.66 15.97 -1.51
C GLU A 151 7.41 15.85 -0.01
N SER A 152 6.54 16.69 0.54
CA SER A 152 6.18 16.66 1.96
C SER A 152 5.44 15.36 2.32
N LEU A 153 4.51 14.91 1.47
CA LEU A 153 3.79 13.66 1.63
C LEU A 153 4.78 12.48 1.61
N VAL A 154 5.64 12.41 0.60
CA VAL A 154 6.65 11.35 0.47
C VAL A 154 7.59 11.32 1.67
N ARG A 155 8.06 12.50 2.11
CA ARG A 155 8.96 12.61 3.28
C ARG A 155 8.29 12.13 4.56
N MET A 156 7.01 12.36 4.73
CA MET A 156 6.23 11.92 5.89
C MET A 156 5.98 10.40 5.85
N TYR A 157 5.44 9.89 4.75
CA TYR A 157 5.00 8.49 4.67
C TYR A 157 6.13 7.46 4.60
N ARG A 158 7.30 7.79 4.06
CA ARG A 158 8.44 6.84 4.04
C ARG A 158 8.85 6.35 5.44
N PRO A 159 9.15 7.23 6.40
CA PRO A 159 9.45 6.80 7.77
C PRO A 159 8.23 6.29 8.55
N HIS A 160 7.02 6.75 8.22
CA HIS A 160 5.75 6.31 8.76
C HIS A 160 5.56 4.80 8.52
N ALA A 161 5.37 4.37 7.29
CA ALA A 161 5.20 2.97 6.92
C ALA A 161 6.36 2.07 7.39
N ALA A 162 7.59 2.60 7.44
CA ALA A 162 8.72 1.87 7.99
C ALA A 162 8.57 1.59 9.49
N ARG A 163 7.94 2.49 10.30
CA ARG A 163 7.68 2.26 11.73
C ARG A 163 6.54 1.29 11.94
N GLU A 164 5.54 1.33 11.11
CA GLU A 164 4.44 0.36 11.15
C GLU A 164 4.96 -1.04 10.85
N ASP A 165 5.67 -1.22 9.75
CA ASP A 165 6.24 -2.52 9.36
C ASP A 165 7.19 -3.10 10.40
N THR A 166 8.00 -2.26 11.07
CA THR A 166 9.09 -2.74 11.92
C THR A 166 8.82 -2.67 13.43
N ILE A 167 7.82 -1.91 13.86
CA ILE A 167 7.53 -1.70 15.29
C ILE A 167 6.06 -1.95 15.59
N VAL A 168 5.14 -1.27 14.91
CA VAL A 168 3.71 -1.27 15.28
C VAL A 168 3.06 -2.60 14.95
N PHE A 169 3.19 -3.11 13.72
CA PHE A 169 2.62 -4.40 13.31
C PHE A 169 3.25 -5.58 14.07
N PRO A 170 4.56 -5.66 14.29
CA PRO A 170 5.14 -6.67 15.16
C PRO A 170 4.60 -6.61 16.60
N ALA A 171 4.46 -5.43 17.20
CA ALA A 171 3.92 -5.27 18.54
C ALA A 171 2.43 -5.68 18.59
N TRP A 172 1.64 -5.29 17.60
CA TRP A 172 0.26 -5.71 17.46
C TRP A 172 0.14 -7.24 17.35
N LYS A 173 0.95 -7.86 16.51
CA LYS A 173 0.96 -9.33 16.36
C LYS A 173 1.28 -10.05 17.67
N GLN A 174 2.18 -9.51 18.49
CA GLN A 174 2.59 -10.12 19.76
C GLN A 174 1.49 -10.13 20.81
N VAL A 175 0.51 -9.24 20.74
CA VAL A 175 -0.60 -9.18 21.71
C VAL A 175 -1.80 -10.02 21.31
N LEU A 176 -1.76 -10.67 20.16
CA LEU A 176 -2.80 -11.56 19.65
C LEU A 176 -2.36 -13.02 19.80
N THR A 177 -3.30 -13.87 20.20
CA THR A 177 -3.14 -15.32 20.06
C THR A 177 -3.22 -15.71 18.58
N ALA A 178 -2.73 -16.91 18.21
CA ALA A 178 -2.83 -17.41 16.84
C ALA A 178 -4.28 -17.39 16.32
N LYS A 179 -5.23 -17.86 17.16
CA LYS A 179 -6.66 -17.83 16.83
C LYS A 179 -7.20 -16.43 16.58
N GLN A 180 -6.81 -15.45 17.42
CA GLN A 180 -7.22 -14.04 17.21
C GLN A 180 -6.60 -13.45 15.94
N LEU A 181 -5.37 -13.85 15.62
CA LEU A 181 -4.72 -13.41 14.38
C LEU A 181 -5.44 -13.97 13.15
N ASP A 182 -5.87 -15.23 13.19
CA ASP A 182 -6.65 -15.82 12.09
C ASP A 182 -8.02 -15.13 11.95
N GLU A 183 -8.75 -14.96 13.07
CA GLU A 183 -10.06 -14.29 13.07
C GLU A 183 -9.99 -12.85 12.56
N ILE A 184 -8.94 -12.10 12.91
CA ILE A 184 -8.77 -10.73 12.44
C ILE A 184 -8.33 -10.68 10.98
N SER A 185 -7.55 -11.67 10.52
CA SER A 185 -7.19 -11.79 9.11
C SER A 185 -8.42 -11.99 8.23
N ASP A 186 -9.32 -12.93 8.62
CA ASP A 186 -10.59 -13.13 7.90
C ASP A 186 -11.43 -11.86 7.88
N LYS A 187 -11.46 -11.14 9.01
CA LYS A 187 -12.18 -9.87 9.11
C LYS A 187 -11.61 -8.79 8.20
N PHE A 188 -10.29 -8.70 8.06
CA PHE A 188 -9.65 -7.73 7.17
C PHE A 188 -9.96 -8.04 5.70
N GLU A 189 -10.01 -9.31 5.30
CA GLU A 189 -10.48 -9.71 3.97
C GLU A 189 -11.95 -9.34 3.72
N ASP A 190 -12.82 -9.49 4.73
CA ASP A 190 -14.22 -9.06 4.61
C ASP A 190 -14.34 -7.55 4.45
N ILE A 191 -13.56 -6.77 5.21
CA ILE A 191 -13.50 -5.31 5.10
C ILE A 191 -12.99 -4.89 3.72
N GLU A 192 -11.93 -5.53 3.21
CA GLU A 192 -11.43 -5.28 1.85
C GLU A 192 -12.52 -5.51 0.81
N ARG A 193 -13.19 -6.66 0.90
CA ARG A 193 -14.26 -7.03 -0.04
C ARG A 193 -15.42 -6.06 0.00
N GLU A 194 -15.80 -5.59 1.19
CA GLU A 194 -16.84 -4.58 1.40
C GLU A 194 -16.45 -3.24 0.78
N GLN A 195 -15.21 -2.79 1.02
CA GLN A 195 -14.74 -1.45 0.68
C GLN A 195 -14.28 -1.33 -0.78
N LEU A 196 -13.58 -2.34 -1.29
CA LEU A 196 -12.87 -2.30 -2.56
C LEU A 196 -13.39 -3.32 -3.58
N GLY A 197 -14.28 -4.21 -3.16
CA GLY A 197 -14.78 -5.31 -4.00
C GLY A 197 -13.93 -6.57 -3.90
N LYS A 198 -14.30 -7.59 -4.68
CA LYS A 198 -13.73 -8.95 -4.58
C LYS A 198 -12.21 -9.02 -4.76
N ASP A 199 -11.66 -8.21 -5.65
CA ASP A 199 -10.26 -8.23 -6.04
C ASP A 199 -9.59 -6.89 -5.68
N GLY A 200 -9.83 -6.38 -4.48
CA GLY A 200 -9.42 -5.04 -4.03
C GLY A 200 -7.92 -4.80 -4.13
N PHE A 201 -7.11 -5.67 -3.51
CA PHE A 201 -5.66 -5.59 -3.56
C PHE A 201 -5.11 -5.74 -5.00
N GLU A 202 -5.55 -6.77 -5.73
CA GLU A 202 -5.12 -7.00 -7.11
C GLU A 202 -5.53 -5.85 -8.02
N SER A 203 -6.69 -5.25 -7.77
CA SER A 203 -7.13 -4.05 -8.49
C SER A 203 -6.22 -2.86 -8.22
N ALA A 204 -5.83 -2.64 -6.95
CA ALA A 204 -4.90 -1.59 -6.58
C ALA A 204 -3.52 -1.79 -7.22
N VAL A 205 -3.01 -3.03 -7.24
CA VAL A 205 -1.76 -3.39 -7.93
C VAL A 205 -1.84 -3.12 -9.44
N ARG A 206 -2.95 -3.46 -10.09
CA ARG A 206 -3.14 -3.15 -11.53
C ARG A 206 -3.18 -1.64 -11.76
N GLN A 207 -3.95 -0.90 -10.97
CA GLN A 207 -4.08 0.56 -11.10
C GLN A 207 -2.72 1.25 -10.97
N ILE A 208 -1.92 0.91 -9.96
CA ILE A 208 -0.60 1.52 -9.82
C ILE A 208 0.36 1.12 -10.94
N SER A 209 0.26 -0.12 -11.45
CA SER A 209 1.07 -0.56 -12.60
C SER A 209 0.72 0.21 -13.88
N ASP A 210 -0.57 0.45 -14.13
CA ASP A 210 -1.04 1.22 -15.27
C ASP A 210 -0.55 2.69 -15.17
N ILE A 211 -0.61 3.29 -13.98
CA ILE A 211 -0.10 4.65 -13.72
C ILE A 211 1.41 4.72 -13.96
N GLU A 212 2.19 3.76 -13.45
CA GLU A 212 3.63 3.70 -13.68
C GLU A 212 3.94 3.53 -15.18
N GLY A 213 3.17 2.70 -15.90
CA GLY A 213 3.28 2.54 -17.35
C GLY A 213 3.02 3.84 -18.11
N GLU A 214 1.95 4.55 -17.76
CA GLU A 214 1.58 5.85 -18.36
C GLU A 214 2.67 6.92 -18.17
N LEU A 215 3.35 6.89 -17.02
CA LEU A 215 4.41 7.85 -16.69
C LEU A 215 5.82 7.39 -17.12
N GLY A 216 5.96 6.19 -17.72
CA GLY A 216 7.24 5.63 -18.12
C GLY A 216 8.12 5.22 -16.92
N LEU A 217 7.51 4.82 -15.80
CA LEU A 217 8.19 4.43 -14.57
C LEU A 217 8.23 2.91 -14.34
N ALA A 218 7.64 2.12 -15.23
CA ALA A 218 7.51 0.66 -15.06
C ALA A 218 8.84 -0.09 -15.21
N ASP A 219 9.78 0.43 -15.98
CA ASP A 219 11.10 -0.19 -16.15
C ASP A 219 12.04 0.19 -15.02
N LEU A 220 12.25 -0.73 -14.07
CA LEU A 220 13.14 -0.50 -12.93
C LEU A 220 14.62 -0.36 -13.32
N ALA A 221 15.03 -0.84 -14.49
CA ALA A 221 16.43 -0.76 -14.93
C ALA A 221 16.90 0.71 -15.05
N GLN A 222 16.00 1.64 -15.42
CA GLN A 222 16.29 3.07 -15.52
C GLN A 222 16.70 3.72 -14.18
N PHE A 223 16.35 3.09 -13.04
CA PHE A 223 16.68 3.57 -11.70
C PHE A 223 17.90 2.89 -11.09
N THR A 224 18.58 2.05 -11.87
CA THR A 224 19.83 1.42 -11.42
C THR A 224 20.91 2.49 -11.28
N ALA A 225 21.46 2.62 -10.06
CA ALA A 225 22.50 3.61 -9.79
C ALA A 225 23.77 3.34 -10.62
N HIS A 226 24.26 4.37 -11.29
CA HIS A 226 25.53 4.32 -12.00
C HIS A 226 26.59 5.09 -11.21
N ILE A 227 27.77 4.49 -11.02
CA ILE A 227 28.92 5.15 -10.42
C ILE A 227 29.71 5.79 -11.58
N SER A 228 29.68 7.13 -11.65
CA SER A 228 30.60 7.87 -12.53
C SER A 228 32.02 7.66 -11.99
N ARG A 229 32.89 7.00 -12.77
CA ARG A 229 34.32 6.88 -12.49
C ARG A 229 35.05 8.11 -12.99
#